data_5cf605c824abed3b021ac583812a68a5
#
_entry.id   5cf605c824abed3b021ac583812a68a5
#
_cell.length_a   1.000
_cell.length_b   1.000
_cell.length_c   1.000
_cell.angle_alpha   90.00
_cell.angle_beta   90.00
_cell.angle_gamma   90.00
#
_symmetry.space_group_name_H-M   'P 1'
#
loop_
_entity.id
_entity.type
_entity.pdbx_description
1 polymer ?
#
loop_
_entity_poly.entity_id
_entity_poly.type
_entity_poly.pdbx_seq_one_letter_code
_entity_poly.pdbx_strand_id
1 'polypeptide(L)'
;MPAEQRIYDFAAGPHHQEGKAMIHIDFRSEGQRYKPYWKTCVGAGRANEGLRAAFQRQLRQVQEQIGFRYLRFHGLLHDDMFVVRENESGEKIYNFQYIDELFDSMLEMQIRPFVELSFFPSCLKGGDTTQFWWKANITPPETWDGWCALIDRLIRHWLQRYGEAEVRTWYFEVWNEPNLNSFWDGTRSQYFSLYAATAQTIKSIDPHLRVGGPATSNFVPDDRFDSETEDFTHHLTHKVDDLDSLNWHGVWIEAFLDDCVKHRLPLDFVSTHPYPTDFAFDQTGQMKGRTRNVDSTRQDMMWLKQTVQRSAYPNAEIHLTEWSSSPSARDCTHDYLQEAAYLVKCNLDGIGLADSLSFWAFTDVFEETGAGDSIFHGGFGLINYQGIVKPSFHAYRMLSRLGDTLLYRDEHAFFTKKEGKLAALLYHYPLSSTVSMSPYPDRSRAQKELETGEAVTVSCTLTGLTPSAEILIETLDREHGWALPLWLDMGAPEPPTREETARLIEHANATDRRTVTADAQGTLSLQLSVCPWNVIGIYEQ
;
A
#
# COMPACT_ATOMS: atom_id res chain seq x y z
N MET A 1 3.28 -23.15 23.28
CA MET A 1 3.29 -21.87 22.58
C MET A 1 1.95 -21.74 21.89
N PRO A 2 1.26 -20.58 21.92
CA PRO A 2 -0.02 -20.39 21.24
C PRO A 2 0.13 -20.61 19.73
N ALA A 3 -0.93 -21.04 19.05
CA ALA A 3 -0.91 -21.36 17.62
C ALA A 3 -0.52 -20.15 16.72
N GLU A 4 -0.79 -18.94 17.17
CA GLU A 4 -0.41 -17.70 16.46
C GLU A 4 1.10 -17.52 16.33
N GLN A 5 1.89 -17.95 17.30
CA GLN A 5 3.35 -17.78 17.27
C GLN A 5 4.02 -18.67 16.20
N ARG A 6 3.36 -19.73 15.74
CA ARG A 6 3.88 -20.61 14.67
C ARG A 6 3.83 -19.99 13.27
N ILE A 7 2.99 -18.96 13.03
CA ILE A 7 2.96 -18.27 11.73
C ILE A 7 4.22 -17.40 11.55
N TYR A 8 4.79 -16.91 12.66
CA TYR A 8 5.91 -15.98 12.66
C TYR A 8 7.29 -16.67 12.62
N ASP A 9 7.34 -17.94 13.05
CA ASP A 9 8.59 -18.71 13.18
C ASP A 9 9.05 -19.42 11.90
N PHE A 10 8.49 -19.11 10.74
CA PHE A 10 9.12 -19.49 9.49
C PHE A 10 10.33 -18.57 9.20
N ALA A 11 11.32 -18.65 10.08
CA ALA A 11 12.67 -18.21 9.78
C ALA A 11 13.15 -18.96 8.54
N ALA A 12 13.79 -18.24 7.62
CA ALA A 12 14.49 -18.83 6.49
C ALA A 12 15.38 -19.99 7.01
N GLY A 13 15.01 -21.21 6.65
CA GLY A 13 15.88 -22.36 6.89
C GLY A 13 17.20 -22.16 6.14
N PRO A 14 18.29 -22.83 6.56
CA PRO A 14 19.59 -22.62 5.96
C PRO A 14 19.54 -22.88 4.45
N HIS A 15 20.17 -21.98 3.68
CA HIS A 15 20.38 -22.11 2.25
C HIS A 15 21.05 -23.44 1.93
N HIS A 16 20.30 -24.42 1.44
CA HIS A 16 20.84 -25.62 0.81
C HIS A 16 20.33 -25.71 -0.63
N GLN A 17 21.23 -25.42 -1.56
CA GLN A 17 21.12 -25.92 -2.92
C GLN A 17 21.22 -27.44 -2.85
N GLU A 18 20.23 -28.12 -3.40
CA GLU A 18 20.21 -29.38 -4.16
C GLU A 18 18.82 -30.02 -4.02
N GLY A 19 18.11 -30.21 -5.14
CA GLY A 19 16.92 -31.05 -5.29
C GLY A 19 15.81 -30.78 -4.26
N LYS A 20 15.07 -29.66 -4.37
CA LYS A 20 13.92 -29.43 -3.46
C LYS A 20 13.02 -30.66 -3.46
N ALA A 21 12.73 -31.19 -2.28
CA ALA A 21 11.82 -32.31 -2.08
C ALA A 21 10.44 -31.96 -2.68
N MET A 22 9.79 -32.96 -3.30
CA MET A 22 8.44 -32.82 -3.83
C MET A 22 7.48 -32.39 -2.71
N ILE A 23 6.78 -31.27 -2.91
CA ILE A 23 5.80 -30.75 -1.97
C ILE A 23 4.55 -31.64 -2.03
N HIS A 24 4.11 -32.16 -0.88
CA HIS A 24 2.87 -32.94 -0.77
C HIS A 24 1.82 -32.17 0.02
N ILE A 25 0.65 -31.93 -0.59
CA ILE A 25 -0.43 -31.16 0.02
C ILE A 25 -1.73 -31.96 -0.04
N ASP A 26 -2.32 -32.22 1.13
CA ASP A 26 -3.65 -32.83 1.24
C ASP A 26 -4.72 -31.75 1.52
N PHE A 27 -5.59 -31.53 0.55
CA PHE A 27 -6.67 -30.56 0.65
C PHE A 27 -7.77 -30.92 1.65
N ARG A 28 -7.77 -32.14 2.17
CA ARG A 28 -8.64 -32.55 3.27
C ARG A 28 -8.12 -32.10 4.64
N SER A 29 -6.84 -31.74 4.76
CA SER A 29 -6.25 -31.23 6.00
C SER A 29 -6.97 -29.94 6.44
N GLU A 30 -7.05 -29.68 7.75
CA GLU A 30 -7.72 -28.50 8.28
C GLU A 30 -7.03 -27.21 7.85
N GLY A 31 -5.69 -27.20 7.77
CA GLY A 31 -4.88 -26.03 7.47
C GLY A 31 -4.89 -25.01 8.61
N GLN A 32 -4.34 -23.83 8.36
CA GLN A 32 -4.25 -22.74 9.31
C GLN A 32 -5.02 -21.52 8.82
N ARG A 33 -5.95 -21.02 9.62
CA ARG A 33 -6.66 -19.77 9.29
C ARG A 33 -5.74 -18.57 9.36
N TYR A 34 -5.89 -17.66 8.40
CA TYR A 34 -5.21 -16.36 8.37
C TYR A 34 -6.14 -15.29 7.78
N LYS A 35 -5.82 -14.01 8.00
CA LYS A 35 -6.56 -12.87 7.46
C LYS A 35 -5.83 -12.37 6.19
N PRO A 36 -6.45 -12.45 5.01
CA PRO A 36 -5.93 -11.81 3.80
C PRO A 36 -6.03 -10.29 3.91
N TYR A 37 -5.01 -9.64 4.46
CA TYR A 37 -5.03 -8.23 4.85
C TYR A 37 -4.72 -7.27 3.70
N TRP A 38 -4.11 -7.74 2.62
CA TRP A 38 -3.74 -6.95 1.44
C TRP A 38 -4.93 -6.36 0.66
N LYS A 39 -6.15 -6.81 0.91
CA LYS A 39 -7.39 -6.25 0.38
C LYS A 39 -8.03 -5.21 1.28
N THR A 40 -7.43 -4.90 2.41
CA THR A 40 -8.05 -3.99 3.39
C THR A 40 -8.05 -2.57 2.84
N CYS A 41 -6.95 -2.05 2.34
CA CYS A 41 -6.86 -0.67 1.87
C CYS A 41 -5.95 -0.55 0.65
N VAL A 42 -6.21 0.46 -0.18
CA VAL A 42 -5.34 0.91 -1.27
C VAL A 42 -5.31 2.43 -1.29
N GLY A 43 -4.20 3.00 -1.74
CA GLY A 43 -4.02 4.45 -1.84
C GLY A 43 -4.47 5.02 -3.19
N ALA A 44 -4.67 6.34 -3.21
CA ALA A 44 -4.86 7.17 -4.38
C ALA A 44 -4.22 8.55 -4.12
N GLY A 45 -4.06 9.38 -5.14
CA GLY A 45 -3.47 10.70 -4.99
C GLY A 45 -4.31 11.62 -4.08
N ARG A 46 -5.20 12.41 -4.64
CA ARG A 46 -6.02 13.35 -3.86
C ARG A 46 -7.50 13.31 -4.17
N ALA A 47 -8.32 13.83 -3.26
CA ALA A 47 -9.79 13.81 -3.34
C ALA A 47 -10.33 14.39 -4.66
N ASN A 48 -9.79 15.52 -5.12
CA ASN A 48 -10.24 16.17 -6.36
C ASN A 48 -10.01 15.29 -7.61
N GLU A 49 -8.95 14.48 -7.65
CA GLU A 49 -8.73 13.51 -8.72
C GLU A 49 -9.82 12.45 -8.77
N GLY A 50 -10.37 12.09 -7.60
CA GLY A 50 -11.48 11.13 -7.47
C GLY A 50 -12.79 11.55 -8.15
N LEU A 51 -12.97 12.83 -8.41
CA LEU A 51 -14.12 13.38 -9.17
C LEU A 51 -13.96 13.19 -10.69
N ARG A 52 -12.78 12.76 -11.17
CA ARG A 52 -12.51 12.59 -12.60
C ARG A 52 -13.05 11.26 -13.12
N ALA A 53 -13.69 11.31 -14.27
CA ALA A 53 -14.24 10.12 -14.93
C ALA A 53 -13.18 9.03 -15.18
N ALA A 54 -11.92 9.39 -15.46
CA ALA A 54 -10.83 8.44 -15.64
C ALA A 54 -10.53 7.67 -14.35
N PHE A 55 -10.39 8.37 -13.23
CA PHE A 55 -10.20 7.79 -11.90
C PHE A 55 -11.32 6.81 -11.56
N GLN A 56 -12.57 7.23 -11.69
CA GLN A 56 -13.74 6.40 -11.35
C GLN A 56 -13.85 5.15 -12.23
N ARG A 57 -13.53 5.23 -13.54
CA ARG A 57 -13.48 4.05 -14.41
C ARG A 57 -12.42 3.05 -13.97
N GLN A 58 -11.22 3.53 -13.64
CA GLN A 58 -10.12 2.68 -13.17
C GLN A 58 -10.41 2.08 -11.79
N LEU A 59 -11.01 2.86 -10.88
CA LEU A 59 -11.43 2.35 -9.57
C LEU A 59 -12.47 1.23 -9.72
N ARG A 60 -13.45 1.38 -10.62
CA ARG A 60 -14.42 0.32 -10.92
C ARG A 60 -13.75 -0.95 -11.42
N GLN A 61 -12.79 -0.84 -12.34
CA GLN A 61 -12.00 -1.99 -12.83
C GLN A 61 -11.23 -2.68 -11.70
N VAL A 62 -10.62 -1.92 -10.80
CA VAL A 62 -9.91 -2.44 -9.63
C VAL A 62 -10.87 -3.16 -8.69
N GLN A 63 -12.05 -2.58 -8.43
CA GLN A 63 -13.05 -3.19 -7.55
C GLN A 63 -13.62 -4.49 -8.13
N GLU A 64 -13.92 -4.54 -9.40
CA GLU A 64 -14.43 -5.74 -10.09
C GLU A 64 -13.43 -6.91 -10.09
N GLN A 65 -12.12 -6.63 -10.17
CA GLN A 65 -11.10 -7.66 -10.33
C GLN A 65 -10.28 -7.96 -9.07
N ILE A 66 -10.16 -7.01 -8.15
CA ILE A 66 -9.37 -7.14 -6.92
C ILE A 66 -10.28 -7.03 -5.68
N GLY A 67 -11.05 -5.95 -5.58
CA GLY A 67 -12.04 -5.74 -4.52
C GLY A 67 -11.42 -5.31 -3.18
N PHE A 68 -10.80 -4.13 -3.15
CA PHE A 68 -10.35 -3.50 -1.91
C PHE A 68 -11.54 -3.05 -1.05
N ARG A 69 -11.32 -2.99 0.26
CA ARG A 69 -12.37 -2.54 1.19
C ARG A 69 -12.38 -1.04 1.40
N TYR A 70 -11.20 -0.41 1.42
CA TYR A 70 -11.00 1.00 1.72
C TYR A 70 -10.10 1.66 0.67
N LEU A 71 -10.38 2.93 0.42
CA LEU A 71 -9.56 3.83 -0.38
C LEU A 71 -9.10 5.00 0.50
N ARG A 72 -7.79 5.25 0.55
CA ARG A 72 -7.17 6.38 1.22
C ARG A 72 -6.60 7.35 0.20
N PHE A 73 -6.73 8.64 0.44
CA PHE A 73 -6.23 9.71 -0.43
C PHE A 73 -6.06 11.01 0.34
N HIS A 74 -5.22 11.90 -0.20
CA HIS A 74 -4.93 13.21 0.37
C HIS A 74 -5.99 14.25 0.08
N GLY A 75 -5.91 15.39 0.80
CA GLY A 75 -6.52 16.64 0.39
C GLY A 75 -8.03 16.68 0.39
N LEU A 76 -8.69 15.89 1.24
CA LEU A 76 -10.13 15.89 1.37
C LEU A 76 -10.70 17.26 1.76
N LEU A 77 -9.92 18.02 2.56
CA LEU A 77 -10.33 19.32 3.08
C LEU A 77 -9.70 20.50 2.34
N HIS A 78 -8.94 20.24 1.28
CA HIS A 78 -8.32 21.24 0.45
C HIS A 78 -9.36 22.16 -0.23
N ASP A 79 -8.98 23.40 -0.54
CA ASP A 79 -9.87 24.41 -1.11
C ASP A 79 -10.59 24.00 -2.39
N ASP A 80 -9.99 23.14 -3.23
CA ASP A 80 -10.60 22.64 -4.46
C ASP A 80 -11.71 21.59 -4.25
N MET A 81 -11.92 21.16 -2.99
CA MET A 81 -13.09 20.39 -2.56
C MET A 81 -14.20 21.28 -1.99
N PHE A 82 -13.98 22.60 -1.89
CA PHE A 82 -14.93 23.63 -1.44
C PHE A 82 -15.60 23.35 -0.09
N VAL A 83 -14.93 22.62 0.80
CA VAL A 83 -15.48 22.13 2.07
C VAL A 83 -15.87 23.26 3.01
N VAL A 84 -15.05 24.30 3.10
CA VAL A 84 -15.33 25.50 3.87
C VAL A 84 -14.69 26.71 3.19
N ARG A 85 -15.42 27.82 3.23
CA ARG A 85 -14.95 29.12 2.76
C ARG A 85 -15.47 30.22 3.67
N GLU A 86 -14.87 31.39 3.60
CA GLU A 86 -15.31 32.57 4.28
C GLU A 86 -16.05 33.50 3.31
N ASN A 87 -17.18 34.04 3.73
CA ASN A 87 -17.90 35.04 2.96
C ASN A 87 -17.35 36.45 3.23
N GLU A 88 -17.89 37.47 2.55
CA GLU A 88 -17.46 38.87 2.68
C GLU A 88 -17.65 39.46 4.10
N SER A 89 -18.51 38.87 4.91
CA SER A 89 -18.74 39.25 6.31
C SER A 89 -17.88 38.48 7.32
N GLY A 90 -16.99 37.62 6.87
CA GLY A 90 -16.12 36.78 7.72
C GLY A 90 -16.83 35.54 8.30
N GLU A 91 -18.02 35.21 7.79
CA GLU A 91 -18.76 34.03 8.23
C GLU A 91 -18.31 32.79 7.44
N LYS A 92 -18.09 31.68 8.15
CA LYS A 92 -17.70 30.41 7.53
C LYS A 92 -18.90 29.67 6.95
N ILE A 93 -18.85 29.41 5.65
CA ILE A 93 -19.85 28.66 4.89
C ILE A 93 -19.29 27.26 4.60
N TYR A 94 -19.99 26.22 5.04
CA TYR A 94 -19.62 24.82 4.83
C TYR A 94 -20.40 24.22 3.66
N ASN A 95 -19.72 23.45 2.82
CA ASN A 95 -20.31 22.77 1.66
C ASN A 95 -19.63 21.41 1.46
N PHE A 96 -20.40 20.33 1.49
CA PHE A 96 -19.86 18.97 1.39
C PHE A 96 -20.24 18.27 0.07
N GLN A 97 -20.78 19.00 -0.92
CA GLN A 97 -21.29 18.40 -2.16
C GLN A 97 -20.24 17.60 -2.93
N TYR A 98 -18.97 18.07 -3.00
CA TYR A 98 -17.91 17.36 -3.72
C TYR A 98 -17.44 16.13 -2.95
N ILE A 99 -17.38 16.21 -1.62
CA ILE A 99 -17.08 15.03 -0.79
C ILE A 99 -18.20 14.01 -0.92
N ASP A 100 -19.46 14.47 -0.89
CA ASP A 100 -20.63 13.59 -1.05
C ASP A 100 -20.61 12.86 -2.39
N GLU A 101 -20.36 13.58 -3.51
CA GLU A 101 -20.24 12.96 -4.84
C GLU A 101 -19.15 11.90 -4.88
N LEU A 102 -17.98 12.19 -4.31
CA LEU A 102 -16.87 11.25 -4.24
C LEU A 102 -17.24 10.02 -3.40
N PHE A 103 -17.76 10.22 -2.19
CA PHE A 103 -18.08 9.12 -1.28
C PHE A 103 -19.28 8.29 -1.75
N ASP A 104 -20.29 8.92 -2.35
CA ASP A 104 -21.41 8.22 -2.99
C ASP A 104 -20.89 7.27 -4.09
N SER A 105 -20.03 7.80 -4.98
CA SER A 105 -19.39 7.02 -6.05
C SER A 105 -18.55 5.85 -5.50
N MET A 106 -17.80 6.06 -4.42
CA MET A 106 -17.02 5.01 -3.76
C MET A 106 -17.92 3.93 -3.18
N LEU A 107 -18.95 4.31 -2.43
CA LEU A 107 -19.88 3.37 -1.79
C LEU A 107 -20.69 2.57 -2.83
N GLU A 108 -21.07 3.17 -3.95
CA GLU A 108 -21.67 2.46 -5.09
C GLU A 108 -20.76 1.38 -5.66
N MET A 109 -19.45 1.61 -5.64
CA MET A 109 -18.43 0.63 -6.03
C MET A 109 -18.04 -0.33 -4.89
N GLN A 110 -18.74 -0.28 -3.74
CA GLN A 110 -18.48 -1.11 -2.56
C GLN A 110 -17.08 -0.92 -1.95
N ILE A 111 -16.51 0.28 -2.08
CA ILE A 111 -15.29 0.69 -1.39
C ILE A 111 -15.58 1.84 -0.44
N ARG A 112 -15.05 1.75 0.78
CA ARG A 112 -15.25 2.74 1.84
C ARG A 112 -14.10 3.73 1.91
N PRO A 113 -14.32 4.95 2.40
CA PRO A 113 -13.22 5.85 2.68
C PRO A 113 -12.41 5.38 3.91
N PHE A 114 -11.10 5.38 3.78
CA PHE A 114 -10.16 5.49 4.88
C PHE A 114 -9.80 6.97 4.93
N VAL A 115 -10.48 7.71 5.80
CA VAL A 115 -10.50 9.17 5.75
C VAL A 115 -9.22 9.74 6.32
N GLU A 116 -8.39 10.35 5.47
CA GLU A 116 -7.28 11.18 5.88
C GLU A 116 -7.77 12.63 6.04
N LEU A 117 -7.66 13.17 7.24
CA LEU A 117 -8.12 14.52 7.57
C LEU A 117 -7.02 15.54 7.24
N SER A 118 -6.87 15.89 5.97
CA SER A 118 -5.91 16.85 5.40
C SER A 118 -6.48 17.52 4.15
N PHE A 119 -5.90 18.57 3.59
CA PHE A 119 -5.01 19.56 4.18
C PHE A 119 -5.85 20.73 4.70
N PHE A 120 -5.23 21.72 5.38
CA PHE A 120 -6.02 22.83 5.92
C PHE A 120 -6.63 23.69 4.80
N PRO A 121 -7.93 23.99 4.86
CA PRO A 121 -8.54 25.02 4.01
C PRO A 121 -7.91 26.39 4.26
N SER A 122 -7.78 27.22 3.23
CA SER A 122 -7.15 28.54 3.33
C SER A 122 -7.76 29.44 4.39
N CYS A 123 -9.05 29.29 4.70
CA CYS A 123 -9.72 30.08 5.75
C CYS A 123 -9.47 29.58 7.19
N LEU A 124 -8.69 28.51 7.38
CA LEU A 124 -8.31 27.95 8.69
C LEU A 124 -6.80 27.90 8.91
N LYS A 125 -5.99 28.24 7.91
CA LYS A 125 -4.52 28.15 7.95
C LYS A 125 -3.92 29.15 8.94
N GLY A 126 -2.87 28.73 9.64
CA GLY A 126 -2.07 29.62 10.50
C GLY A 126 -0.86 30.25 9.82
N GLY A 127 -0.58 29.87 8.55
CA GLY A 127 0.52 30.37 7.75
C GLY A 127 0.33 30.07 6.28
N ASP A 128 1.34 30.41 5.45
CA ASP A 128 1.24 30.38 3.97
C ASP A 128 2.07 29.26 3.31
N THR A 129 2.73 28.40 4.09
CA THR A 129 3.51 27.28 3.55
C THR A 129 2.62 26.25 2.91
N THR A 130 2.92 25.89 1.67
CA THR A 130 2.12 24.94 0.88
C THR A 130 2.99 23.88 0.24
N GLN A 131 2.43 22.70 0.02
CA GLN A 131 3.03 21.58 -0.70
C GLN A 131 2.31 21.35 -2.02
N PHE A 132 3.00 20.74 -2.96
CA PHE A 132 2.53 20.43 -4.30
C PHE A 132 2.19 21.66 -5.16
N TRP A 133 2.03 21.44 -6.45
CA TRP A 133 1.66 22.50 -7.41
C TRP A 133 0.24 23.06 -7.15
N TRP A 134 -0.65 22.24 -6.56
CA TRP A 134 -2.01 22.63 -6.20
C TRP A 134 -2.13 23.27 -4.81
N LYS A 135 -0.98 23.59 -4.17
CA LYS A 135 -0.85 24.45 -2.99
C LYS A 135 -1.60 23.95 -1.75
N ALA A 136 -1.46 22.66 -1.41
CA ALA A 136 -1.93 22.12 -0.14
C ALA A 136 -1.33 22.90 1.03
N ASN A 137 -2.13 23.50 1.89
CA ASN A 137 -1.62 24.20 3.06
C ASN A 137 -1.20 23.19 4.14
N ILE A 138 0.04 23.29 4.60
CA ILE A 138 0.68 22.39 5.56
C ILE A 138 1.04 23.04 6.89
N THR A 139 0.60 24.31 7.12
CA THR A 139 0.85 25.01 8.39
C THR A 139 -0.17 24.58 9.45
N PRO A 140 0.20 24.55 10.75
CA PRO A 140 -0.81 24.38 11.81
C PRO A 140 -1.97 25.36 11.65
N PRO A 141 -3.18 25.01 12.09
CA PRO A 141 -4.33 25.90 11.94
C PRO A 141 -4.17 27.18 12.79
N GLU A 142 -4.80 28.28 12.35
CA GLU A 142 -4.80 29.53 13.10
C GLU A 142 -5.36 29.33 14.51
N THR A 143 -6.44 28.55 14.63
CA THR A 143 -7.05 28.17 15.90
C THR A 143 -7.51 26.71 15.89
N TRP A 144 -7.32 26.03 17.01
CA TRP A 144 -7.85 24.66 17.20
C TRP A 144 -9.36 24.62 17.15
N ASP A 145 -10.05 25.66 17.65
CA ASP A 145 -11.52 25.76 17.63
C ASP A 145 -12.07 25.78 16.21
N GLY A 146 -11.42 26.52 15.30
CA GLY A 146 -11.81 26.55 13.89
C GLY A 146 -11.70 25.19 13.22
N TRP A 147 -10.62 24.48 13.48
CA TRP A 147 -10.40 23.12 13.01
C TRP A 147 -11.43 22.14 13.60
N CYS A 148 -11.59 22.13 14.92
CA CYS A 148 -12.57 21.26 15.59
C CYS A 148 -14.00 21.49 15.11
N ALA A 149 -14.38 22.75 14.84
CA ALA A 149 -15.69 23.08 14.29
C ALA A 149 -15.91 22.51 12.89
N LEU A 150 -14.87 22.50 12.03
CA LEU A 150 -14.93 21.83 10.72
C LEU A 150 -15.13 20.33 10.89
N ILE A 151 -14.30 19.68 11.73
CA ILE A 151 -14.38 18.24 11.98
C ILE A 151 -15.74 17.85 12.57
N ASP A 152 -16.25 18.58 13.55
CA ASP A 152 -17.59 18.32 14.13
C ASP A 152 -18.68 18.36 13.07
N ARG A 153 -18.71 19.40 12.23
CA ARG A 153 -19.71 19.53 11.16
C ARG A 153 -19.61 18.41 10.12
N LEU A 154 -18.41 18.05 9.73
CA LEU A 154 -18.15 17.01 8.74
C LEU A 154 -18.58 15.62 9.24
N ILE A 155 -18.18 15.26 10.46
CA ILE A 155 -18.56 13.98 11.07
C ILE A 155 -20.09 13.88 11.25
N ARG A 156 -20.75 14.94 11.75
CA ARG A 156 -22.22 14.95 11.89
C ARG A 156 -22.94 14.88 10.56
N HIS A 157 -22.40 15.54 9.51
CA HIS A 157 -22.92 15.45 8.16
C HIS A 157 -22.90 14.01 7.65
N TRP A 158 -21.77 13.31 7.79
CA TRP A 158 -21.66 11.92 7.35
C TRP A 158 -22.54 10.96 8.14
N LEU A 159 -22.64 11.13 9.47
CA LEU A 159 -23.56 10.33 10.29
C LEU A 159 -25.01 10.55 9.86
N GLN A 160 -25.40 11.78 9.53
CA GLN A 160 -26.74 12.10 9.03
C GLN A 160 -26.99 11.53 7.62
N ARG A 161 -26.00 11.63 6.71
CA ARG A 161 -26.14 11.23 5.31
C ARG A 161 -26.09 9.72 5.11
N TYR A 162 -25.10 9.06 5.71
CA TYR A 162 -24.81 7.64 5.49
C TYR A 162 -25.29 6.72 6.62
N GLY A 163 -25.64 7.28 7.76
CA GLY A 163 -26.06 6.56 8.94
C GLY A 163 -24.91 6.04 9.80
N GLU A 164 -25.16 5.87 11.10
CA GLU A 164 -24.16 5.45 12.09
C GLU A 164 -23.54 4.10 11.74
N ALA A 165 -24.35 3.14 11.28
CA ALA A 165 -23.89 1.78 10.98
C ALA A 165 -22.82 1.74 9.87
N GLU A 166 -22.94 2.62 8.86
CA GLU A 166 -21.94 2.74 7.79
C GLU A 166 -20.71 3.51 8.27
N VAL A 167 -20.89 4.71 8.85
CA VAL A 167 -19.78 5.59 9.22
C VAL A 167 -18.91 5.00 10.33
N ARG A 168 -19.45 4.20 11.24
CA ARG A 168 -18.69 3.44 12.27
C ARG A 168 -17.77 2.37 11.66
N THR A 169 -17.94 2.03 10.39
CA THR A 169 -17.02 1.14 9.67
C THR A 169 -15.81 1.86 9.08
N TRP A 170 -15.84 3.19 8.99
CA TRP A 170 -14.77 3.99 8.43
C TRP A 170 -13.62 4.18 9.42
N TYR A 171 -12.45 4.59 8.90
CA TYR A 171 -11.29 5.01 9.68
C TYR A 171 -11.08 6.50 9.50
N PHE A 172 -10.64 7.17 10.56
CA PHE A 172 -10.33 8.60 10.57
C PHE A 172 -8.87 8.77 10.97
N GLU A 173 -8.02 9.00 10.00
CA GLU A 173 -6.59 9.23 10.17
C GLU A 173 -6.32 10.73 10.28
N VAL A 174 -5.56 11.11 11.28
CA VAL A 174 -5.28 12.52 11.53
C VAL A 174 -4.00 12.91 10.81
N TRP A 175 -4.16 13.64 9.67
CA TRP A 175 -3.07 14.17 8.86
C TRP A 175 -2.33 13.12 8.02
N ASN A 176 -1.25 13.58 7.34
CA ASN A 176 -0.32 12.80 6.52
C ASN A 176 1.12 13.23 6.76
N GLU A 177 2.01 12.28 7.07
CA GLU A 177 3.47 12.43 7.19
C GLU A 177 3.96 13.66 7.97
N PRO A 178 3.43 13.92 9.17
CA PRO A 178 3.71 15.16 9.91
C PRO A 178 5.16 15.27 10.39
N ASN A 179 5.95 14.22 10.26
CA ASN A 179 7.38 14.22 10.56
C ASN A 179 8.23 14.81 9.43
N LEU A 180 7.67 14.99 8.24
CA LEU A 180 8.34 15.59 7.10
C LEU A 180 7.99 17.07 6.96
N ASN A 181 9.00 17.92 6.83
CA ASN A 181 8.81 19.36 6.62
C ASN A 181 8.04 19.70 5.33
N SER A 182 7.98 18.76 4.39
CA SER A 182 7.19 18.89 3.15
C SER A 182 5.68 18.67 3.36
N PHE A 183 5.25 18.10 4.50
CA PHE A 183 3.85 17.83 4.81
C PHE A 183 3.35 18.50 6.08
N TRP A 184 4.26 19.03 6.92
CA TRP A 184 3.92 19.70 8.17
C TRP A 184 4.93 20.80 8.49
N ASP A 185 4.51 22.06 8.36
CA ASP A 185 5.30 23.25 8.72
C ASP A 185 5.03 23.63 10.19
N GLY A 186 5.25 22.68 11.07
CA GLY A 186 5.06 22.81 12.50
C GLY A 186 5.98 21.86 13.27
N THR A 187 5.80 21.83 14.59
CA THR A 187 6.55 20.94 15.49
C THR A 187 5.82 19.63 15.75
N ARG A 188 6.55 18.62 16.23
CA ARG A 188 5.99 17.35 16.73
C ARG A 188 4.91 17.59 17.79
N SER A 189 5.18 18.47 18.76
CA SER A 189 4.23 18.82 19.82
C SER A 189 2.95 19.49 19.27
N GLN A 190 3.06 20.29 18.22
CA GLN A 190 1.90 20.87 17.55
C GLN A 190 1.07 19.80 16.82
N TYR A 191 1.72 18.83 16.16
CA TYR A 191 1.00 17.70 15.56
C TYR A 191 0.30 16.85 16.63
N PHE A 192 0.94 16.54 17.76
CA PHE A 192 0.28 15.81 18.85
C PHE A 192 -0.94 16.58 19.40
N SER A 193 -0.86 17.91 19.44
CA SER A 193 -2.00 18.76 19.80
C SER A 193 -3.13 18.69 18.75
N LEU A 194 -2.80 18.64 17.44
CA LEU A 194 -3.76 18.42 16.36
C LEU A 194 -4.47 17.07 16.52
N TYR A 195 -3.69 16.01 16.77
CA TYR A 195 -4.25 14.68 17.01
C TYR A 195 -5.22 14.69 18.21
N ALA A 196 -4.77 15.22 19.33
CA ALA A 196 -5.57 15.29 20.56
C ALA A 196 -6.90 16.01 20.34
N ALA A 197 -6.88 17.21 19.75
CA ALA A 197 -8.07 18.00 19.46
C ALA A 197 -9.03 17.28 18.50
N THR A 198 -8.49 16.67 17.44
CA THR A 198 -9.26 15.94 16.43
C THR A 198 -9.89 14.67 17.01
N ALA A 199 -9.10 13.84 17.69
CA ALA A 199 -9.56 12.58 18.26
C ALA A 199 -10.63 12.79 19.33
N GLN A 200 -10.46 13.79 20.20
CA GLN A 200 -11.45 14.15 21.22
C GLN A 200 -12.75 14.67 20.58
N THR A 201 -12.65 15.50 19.53
CA THR A 201 -13.83 15.99 18.79
C THR A 201 -14.61 14.82 18.19
N ILE A 202 -13.96 13.93 17.45
CA ILE A 202 -14.61 12.76 16.83
C ILE A 202 -15.30 11.88 17.89
N LYS A 203 -14.58 11.52 18.96
CA LYS A 203 -15.11 10.65 20.03
C LYS A 203 -16.21 11.30 20.85
N SER A 204 -16.25 12.65 20.94
CA SER A 204 -17.36 13.36 21.61
C SER A 204 -18.67 13.26 20.84
N ILE A 205 -18.61 13.07 19.52
CA ILE A 205 -19.80 12.93 18.66
C ILE A 205 -20.30 11.47 18.71
N ASP A 206 -19.41 10.51 18.50
CA ASP A 206 -19.72 9.09 18.60
C ASP A 206 -18.47 8.29 19.05
N PRO A 207 -18.49 7.68 20.25
CA PRO A 207 -17.34 6.96 20.79
C PRO A 207 -16.97 5.69 20.00
N HIS A 208 -17.82 5.24 19.09
CA HIS A 208 -17.58 4.06 18.25
C HIS A 208 -16.85 4.37 16.92
N LEU A 209 -16.68 5.66 16.58
CA LEU A 209 -15.88 6.04 15.41
C LEU A 209 -14.41 5.73 15.65
N ARG A 210 -13.72 5.20 14.64
CA ARG A 210 -12.33 4.76 14.75
C ARG A 210 -11.38 5.87 14.34
N VAL A 211 -10.55 6.35 15.27
CA VAL A 211 -9.58 7.42 15.04
C VAL A 211 -8.16 6.93 15.35
N GLY A 212 -7.18 7.34 14.56
CA GLY A 212 -5.77 6.98 14.73
C GLY A 212 -4.80 7.87 13.97
N GLY A 213 -3.56 7.48 14.03
CA GLY A 213 -2.37 8.13 13.47
C GLY A 213 -1.10 7.41 13.98
N PRO A 214 0.09 8.02 13.91
CA PRO A 214 0.38 9.39 13.46
C PRO A 214 0.58 9.55 11.94
N ALA A 215 0.45 8.48 11.13
CA ALA A 215 0.70 8.47 9.70
C ALA A 215 2.08 9.02 9.31
N THR A 216 3.09 8.73 10.12
CA THR A 216 4.46 9.22 9.89
C THR A 216 5.14 8.45 8.78
N SER A 217 5.97 9.14 8.01
CA SER A 217 6.76 8.54 6.94
C SER A 217 8.05 7.94 7.46
N ASN A 218 8.42 6.82 6.87
CA ASN A 218 9.69 6.14 6.96
C ASN A 218 10.00 5.48 8.32
N PHE A 219 10.86 4.52 8.23
CA PHE A 219 11.63 3.97 9.34
C PHE A 219 13.06 4.50 9.23
N VAL A 220 13.66 4.81 10.35
CA VAL A 220 15.00 5.40 10.43
C VAL A 220 15.85 4.67 11.46
N PRO A 221 17.18 4.65 11.27
CA PRO A 221 18.08 4.01 12.23
C PRO A 221 18.81 5.03 13.13
N ASP A 222 18.44 6.30 13.07
CA ASP A 222 19.10 7.40 13.79
C ASP A 222 18.07 8.35 14.41
N ASP A 223 18.55 9.35 15.15
CA ASP A 223 17.76 10.26 15.94
C ASP A 223 17.33 11.55 15.21
N ARG A 224 17.36 11.53 13.85
CA ARG A 224 17.01 12.70 13.01
C ARG A 224 15.62 13.30 13.27
N PHE A 225 14.70 12.55 13.84
CA PHE A 225 13.35 12.98 14.18
C PHE A 225 13.07 13.02 15.70
N ASP A 226 14.08 12.86 16.56
CA ASP A 226 13.87 12.84 18.02
C ASP A 226 13.60 14.22 18.60
N SER A 227 13.94 15.28 17.86
CA SER A 227 13.62 16.67 18.20
C SER A 227 12.19 17.06 17.77
N GLU A 228 11.82 18.32 17.99
CA GLU A 228 10.50 18.86 17.57
C GLU A 228 10.33 18.94 16.04
N THR A 229 11.42 19.01 15.29
CA THR A 229 11.47 19.01 13.83
C THR A 229 12.61 18.13 13.35
N GLU A 230 12.61 17.77 12.07
CA GLU A 230 13.71 17.01 11.48
C GLU A 230 15.04 17.77 11.61
N ASP A 231 16.07 17.08 12.11
CA ASP A 231 17.44 17.60 12.20
C ASP A 231 18.37 16.84 11.25
N PHE A 232 18.71 17.46 10.14
CA PHE A 232 19.57 16.89 9.11
C PHE A 232 21.01 16.61 9.58
N THR A 233 21.45 17.19 10.70
CA THR A 233 22.79 16.94 11.26
C THR A 233 22.91 15.56 11.89
N HIS A 234 21.79 14.93 12.22
CA HIS A 234 21.70 13.63 12.88
C HIS A 234 21.57 12.45 11.90
N HIS A 235 21.56 12.68 10.60
CA HIS A 235 21.51 11.61 9.60
C HIS A 235 22.80 10.80 9.56
N LEU A 236 22.72 9.52 9.94
CA LEU A 236 23.88 8.61 10.00
C LEU A 236 23.98 7.66 8.81
N THR A 237 22.90 7.41 8.13
CA THR A 237 22.74 6.31 7.18
C THR A 237 23.65 6.39 5.96
N HIS A 238 24.03 7.58 5.49
CA HIS A 238 25.01 7.72 4.42
C HIS A 238 26.47 7.51 4.84
N LYS A 239 26.70 7.29 6.14
CA LYS A 239 28.04 7.04 6.70
C LYS A 239 28.35 5.55 6.87
N VAL A 240 27.37 4.67 6.59
CA VAL A 240 27.49 3.23 6.70
C VAL A 240 27.30 2.54 5.35
N ASP A 241 28.01 1.44 5.13
CA ASP A 241 27.89 0.68 3.88
C ASP A 241 26.72 -0.30 3.92
N ASP A 242 26.48 -0.95 5.05
CA ASP A 242 25.42 -1.92 5.28
C ASP A 242 24.26 -1.30 6.07
N LEU A 243 23.21 -0.89 5.36
CA LEU A 243 22.01 -0.32 5.98
C LEU A 243 21.24 -1.32 6.83
N ASP A 244 21.28 -2.59 6.48
CA ASP A 244 20.50 -3.63 7.14
C ASP A 244 21.08 -4.06 8.48
N SER A 245 22.34 -3.66 8.78
CA SER A 245 22.97 -3.85 10.10
C SER A 245 22.49 -2.87 11.17
N LEU A 246 21.72 -1.83 10.80
CA LEU A 246 21.25 -0.77 11.70
C LEU A 246 19.92 -1.14 12.37
N ASN A 247 19.64 -0.47 13.51
CA ASN A 247 18.38 -0.65 14.25
C ASN A 247 17.30 0.31 13.74
N TRP A 248 16.50 -0.17 12.81
CA TRP A 248 15.39 0.62 12.24
C TRP A 248 14.19 0.68 13.17
N HIS A 249 13.56 1.85 13.28
CA HIS A 249 12.36 2.10 14.07
C HIS A 249 11.44 3.10 13.37
N GLY A 250 10.14 3.02 13.66
CA GLY A 250 9.15 3.95 13.09
C GLY A 250 9.25 5.33 13.74
N VAL A 251 9.26 6.35 12.89
CA VAL A 251 9.39 7.74 13.32
C VAL A 251 8.21 8.15 14.22
N TRP A 252 8.52 8.74 15.37
CA TRP A 252 7.57 9.24 16.37
C TRP A 252 6.62 8.22 17.01
N ILE A 253 6.62 6.96 16.59
CA ILE A 253 5.62 5.97 17.04
C ILE A 253 5.62 5.84 18.57
N GLU A 254 6.78 5.63 19.19
CA GLU A 254 6.88 5.49 20.66
C GLU A 254 6.48 6.79 21.37
N ALA A 255 6.99 7.94 20.89
CA ALA A 255 6.66 9.26 21.46
C ALA A 255 5.17 9.59 21.34
N PHE A 256 4.53 9.20 20.21
CA PHE A 256 3.10 9.38 20.00
C PHE A 256 2.26 8.50 20.93
N LEU A 257 2.64 7.25 21.12
CA LEU A 257 1.97 6.34 22.06
C LEU A 257 2.08 6.86 23.50
N ASP A 258 3.26 7.35 23.89
CA ASP A 258 3.49 7.93 25.22
C ASP A 258 2.67 9.20 25.44
N ASP A 259 2.57 10.06 24.42
CA ASP A 259 1.73 11.28 24.49
C ASP A 259 0.24 10.93 24.62
N CYS A 260 -0.22 9.94 23.87
CA CYS A 260 -1.59 9.44 23.98
C CYS A 260 -1.89 8.92 25.40
N VAL A 261 -0.96 8.19 26.03
CA VAL A 261 -1.09 7.73 27.42
C VAL A 261 -1.14 8.91 28.38
N LYS A 262 -0.17 9.82 28.28
CA LYS A 262 -0.04 10.99 29.14
C LYS A 262 -1.29 11.85 29.17
N HIS A 263 -1.92 12.04 28.02
CA HIS A 263 -3.10 12.86 27.86
C HIS A 263 -4.42 12.06 27.83
N ARG A 264 -4.36 10.72 28.01
CA ARG A 264 -5.51 9.79 27.98
C ARG A 264 -6.34 9.92 26.71
N LEU A 265 -5.65 10.00 25.58
CA LEU A 265 -6.28 10.16 24.27
C LEU A 265 -6.86 8.84 23.76
N PRO A 266 -7.96 8.87 23.02
CA PRO A 266 -8.45 7.70 22.32
C PRO A 266 -7.50 7.36 21.16
N LEU A 267 -7.26 6.06 20.96
CA LEU A 267 -6.45 5.54 19.86
C LEU A 267 -6.98 4.16 19.47
N ASP A 268 -7.62 4.08 18.31
CA ASP A 268 -8.18 2.81 17.80
C ASP A 268 -7.20 2.08 16.87
N PHE A 269 -6.32 2.83 16.19
CA PHE A 269 -5.29 2.26 15.33
C PHE A 269 -4.02 3.12 15.29
N VAL A 270 -2.91 2.47 14.99
CA VAL A 270 -1.62 3.12 14.69
C VAL A 270 -1.36 3.02 13.21
N SER A 271 -0.94 4.13 12.58
CA SER A 271 -0.58 4.16 11.17
C SER A 271 0.80 4.77 10.92
N THR A 272 1.46 4.29 9.85
CA THR A 272 2.77 4.76 9.39
C THR A 272 3.03 4.28 7.95
N HIS A 273 4.09 4.81 7.31
CA HIS A 273 4.44 4.53 5.91
C HIS A 273 5.84 3.91 5.81
N PRO A 274 5.96 2.57 5.66
CA PRO A 274 7.26 1.88 5.66
C PRO A 274 7.79 1.73 4.23
N TYR A 275 8.20 2.81 3.59
CA TYR A 275 8.91 2.68 2.34
C TYR A 275 10.31 2.06 2.57
N PRO A 276 10.75 1.10 1.73
CA PRO A 276 12.03 0.40 1.92
C PRO A 276 13.22 1.26 1.49
N THR A 277 13.18 2.54 1.76
CA THR A 277 14.17 3.52 1.30
C THR A 277 14.58 4.42 2.46
N ASP A 278 15.88 4.69 2.56
CA ASP A 278 16.41 5.72 3.42
C ASP A 278 16.71 6.97 2.61
N PHE A 279 16.11 8.09 2.98
CA PHE A 279 16.44 9.41 2.47
C PHE A 279 17.19 10.19 3.55
N ALA A 280 18.44 10.56 3.25
CA ALA A 280 19.25 11.36 4.14
C ALA A 280 20.06 12.38 3.35
N PHE A 281 20.48 13.46 4.00
CA PHE A 281 21.37 14.44 3.40
C PHE A 281 22.82 14.03 3.62
N ASP A 282 23.64 14.10 2.58
CA ASP A 282 25.08 13.93 2.72
C ASP A 282 25.74 15.18 3.32
N GLN A 283 27.05 15.11 3.54
CA GLN A 283 27.83 16.22 4.13
C GLN A 283 27.81 17.51 3.27
N THR A 284 27.38 17.41 2.00
CA THR A 284 27.25 18.55 1.10
C THR A 284 25.84 19.14 1.08
N GLY A 285 24.91 18.57 1.84
CA GLY A 285 23.50 18.94 1.87
C GLY A 285 22.70 18.42 0.67
N GLN A 286 23.23 17.44 -0.08
CA GLN A 286 22.50 16.80 -1.17
C GLN A 286 21.77 15.57 -0.63
N MET A 287 20.47 15.46 -0.97
CA MET A 287 19.68 14.29 -0.65
C MET A 287 20.18 13.08 -1.44
N LYS A 288 20.36 11.96 -0.74
CA LYS A 288 20.69 10.66 -1.33
C LYS A 288 19.71 9.63 -0.83
N GLY A 289 19.00 8.99 -1.77
CA GLY A 289 18.20 7.82 -1.49
C GLY A 289 19.06 6.56 -1.51
N ARG A 290 18.84 5.67 -0.55
CA ARG A 290 19.40 4.31 -0.52
C ARG A 290 18.28 3.33 -0.26
N THR A 291 18.25 2.23 -0.97
CA THR A 291 17.22 1.20 -0.79
C THR A 291 17.72 0.17 0.21
N ARG A 292 16.83 -0.22 1.10
CA ARG A 292 17.00 -1.32 2.05
C ARG A 292 16.68 -2.65 1.34
N ASN A 293 16.99 -3.79 1.97
CA ASN A 293 16.71 -5.09 1.39
C ASN A 293 15.20 -5.38 1.30
N VAL A 294 14.85 -6.45 0.60
CA VAL A 294 13.46 -6.85 0.36
C VAL A 294 12.71 -7.25 1.65
N ASP A 295 13.42 -7.62 2.69
CA ASP A 295 12.83 -8.03 3.97
C ASP A 295 12.57 -6.85 4.91
N SER A 296 13.02 -5.63 4.57
CA SER A 296 12.87 -4.44 5.39
C SER A 296 11.42 -4.14 5.76
N THR A 297 10.49 -4.24 4.80
CA THR A 297 9.05 -4.04 5.05
C THR A 297 8.52 -5.00 6.13
N ARG A 298 8.91 -6.28 6.07
CA ARG A 298 8.55 -7.26 7.09
C ARG A 298 9.17 -6.93 8.45
N GLN A 299 10.44 -6.51 8.47
CA GLN A 299 11.14 -6.12 9.71
C GLN A 299 10.48 -4.91 10.36
N ASP A 300 10.11 -3.90 9.58
CA ASP A 300 9.41 -2.70 10.04
C ASP A 300 8.03 -3.04 10.62
N MET A 301 7.26 -3.89 9.94
CA MET A 301 5.99 -4.39 10.48
C MET A 301 6.16 -5.18 11.79
N MET A 302 7.21 -6.00 11.90
CA MET A 302 7.51 -6.75 13.14
C MET A 302 7.84 -5.80 14.29
N TRP A 303 8.69 -4.80 14.03
CA TRP A 303 9.02 -3.78 15.02
C TRP A 303 7.76 -3.04 15.49
N LEU A 304 6.94 -2.55 14.54
CA LEU A 304 5.71 -1.82 14.82
C LEU A 304 4.74 -2.66 15.67
N LYS A 305 4.52 -3.91 15.27
CA LYS A 305 3.64 -4.82 16.02
C LYS A 305 4.13 -5.03 17.44
N GLN A 306 5.42 -5.25 17.64
CA GLN A 306 5.99 -5.43 18.98
C GLN A 306 5.87 -4.16 19.81
N THR A 307 6.08 -2.98 19.23
CA THR A 307 5.96 -1.69 19.91
C THR A 307 4.52 -1.44 20.35
N VAL A 308 3.53 -1.63 19.46
CA VAL A 308 2.11 -1.48 19.80
C VAL A 308 1.69 -2.48 20.88
N GLN A 309 2.09 -3.74 20.78
CA GLN A 309 1.75 -4.77 21.78
C GLN A 309 2.34 -4.50 23.18
N ARG A 310 3.47 -3.81 23.26
CA ARG A 310 4.10 -3.44 24.54
C ARG A 310 3.56 -2.14 25.12
N SER A 311 2.84 -1.35 24.32
CA SER A 311 2.28 -0.07 24.74
C SER A 311 1.03 -0.23 25.61
N ALA A 312 0.45 0.88 26.03
CA ALA A 312 -0.85 0.90 26.71
C ALA A 312 -2.04 0.64 25.76
N TYR A 313 -1.79 0.56 24.44
CA TYR A 313 -2.80 0.31 23.40
C TYR A 313 -2.56 -1.02 22.65
N PRO A 314 -2.42 -2.17 23.35
CA PRO A 314 -2.01 -3.44 22.72
C PRO A 314 -3.02 -4.01 21.71
N ASN A 315 -4.24 -3.49 21.71
CA ASN A 315 -5.33 -3.91 20.83
C ASN A 315 -5.59 -2.91 19.69
N ALA A 316 -4.80 -1.83 19.58
CA ALA A 316 -4.91 -0.92 18.44
C ALA A 316 -4.60 -1.67 17.13
N GLU A 317 -5.44 -1.45 16.13
CA GLU A 317 -5.18 -1.99 14.78
C GLU A 317 -3.90 -1.35 14.21
N ILE A 318 -3.21 -2.04 13.31
CA ILE A 318 -1.97 -1.57 12.68
C ILE A 318 -2.22 -1.40 11.20
N HIS A 319 -2.13 -0.17 10.72
CA HIS A 319 -2.34 0.17 9.33
C HIS A 319 -1.10 0.85 8.73
N LEU A 320 -0.48 0.17 7.74
CA LEU A 320 0.53 0.79 6.88
C LEU A 320 -0.27 1.49 5.78
N THR A 321 -0.54 2.80 5.97
CA THR A 321 -1.52 3.52 5.16
C THR A 321 -0.98 4.02 3.83
N GLU A 322 0.35 4.00 3.66
CA GLU A 322 1.04 4.07 2.38
C GLU A 322 2.21 3.10 2.35
N TRP A 323 2.41 2.49 1.18
CA TRP A 323 3.53 1.61 0.92
C TRP A 323 3.68 1.32 -0.57
N SER A 324 4.91 1.26 -1.03
CA SER A 324 5.31 0.82 -2.37
C SER A 324 6.76 0.34 -2.30
N SER A 325 7.31 -0.14 -3.40
CA SER A 325 8.73 -0.49 -3.50
C SER A 325 9.65 0.74 -3.43
N SER A 326 9.12 1.93 -3.74
CA SER A 326 9.84 3.21 -3.71
C SER A 326 8.85 4.36 -3.45
N PRO A 327 9.24 5.43 -2.75
CA PRO A 327 8.41 6.61 -2.52
C PRO A 327 8.43 7.60 -3.71
N SER A 328 8.88 7.20 -4.89
CA SER A 328 9.02 8.08 -6.05
C SER A 328 7.96 7.81 -7.12
N ALA A 329 7.15 8.82 -7.45
CA ALA A 329 6.20 8.77 -8.58
C ALA A 329 6.88 8.75 -9.96
N ARG A 330 8.21 8.59 -10.01
CA ARG A 330 9.02 8.54 -11.23
C ARG A 330 10.04 7.39 -11.19
N ASP A 331 9.76 6.35 -10.40
CA ASP A 331 10.59 5.15 -10.37
C ASP A 331 10.13 4.19 -11.46
N CYS A 332 10.93 4.05 -12.52
CA CYS A 332 10.56 3.23 -13.67
C CYS A 332 10.29 1.76 -13.33
N THR A 333 10.78 1.26 -12.19
CA THR A 333 10.54 -0.13 -11.77
C THR A 333 9.07 -0.41 -11.49
N HIS A 334 8.25 0.61 -11.18
CA HIS A 334 6.79 0.47 -11.03
C HIS A 334 6.09 0.01 -12.33
N ASP A 335 6.71 0.23 -13.49
CA ASP A 335 6.20 -0.22 -14.79
C ASP A 335 6.74 -1.61 -15.19
N TYR A 336 7.59 -2.22 -14.36
CA TYR A 336 8.32 -3.46 -14.65
C TYR A 336 7.74 -4.67 -13.92
N LEU A 337 8.11 -5.86 -14.40
CA LEU A 337 7.67 -7.15 -13.86
C LEU A 337 8.14 -7.39 -12.41
N GLN A 338 9.30 -6.82 -12.03
CA GLN A 338 9.85 -6.92 -10.68
C GLN A 338 8.87 -6.49 -9.60
N GLU A 339 8.10 -5.44 -9.86
CA GLU A 339 7.11 -4.90 -8.92
C GLU A 339 6.09 -5.95 -8.51
N ALA A 340 5.63 -6.80 -9.46
CA ALA A 340 4.67 -7.86 -9.17
C ALA A 340 5.21 -8.88 -8.17
N ALA A 341 6.41 -9.40 -8.40
CA ALA A 341 7.04 -10.38 -7.51
C ALA A 341 7.35 -9.77 -6.13
N TYR A 342 7.80 -8.51 -6.09
CA TYR A 342 8.02 -7.75 -4.86
C TYR A 342 6.74 -7.64 -4.04
N LEU A 343 5.63 -7.20 -4.67
CA LEU A 343 4.33 -7.06 -4.00
C LEU A 343 3.83 -8.39 -3.43
N VAL A 344 3.93 -9.47 -4.20
CA VAL A 344 3.52 -10.80 -3.73
C VAL A 344 4.33 -11.20 -2.51
N LYS A 345 5.67 -11.11 -2.58
CA LYS A 345 6.55 -11.46 -1.47
C LYS A 345 6.21 -10.66 -0.20
N CYS A 346 6.19 -9.34 -0.27
CA CYS A 346 5.97 -8.49 0.89
C CYS A 346 4.58 -8.70 1.52
N ASN A 347 3.53 -8.86 0.70
CA ASN A 347 2.20 -9.15 1.22
C ASN A 347 2.11 -10.51 1.90
N LEU A 348 2.73 -11.54 1.36
CA LEU A 348 2.73 -12.87 1.98
C LEU A 348 3.58 -12.91 3.25
N ASP A 349 4.72 -12.21 3.27
CA ASP A 349 5.61 -12.14 4.44
C ASP A 349 5.03 -11.32 5.59
N GLY A 350 4.15 -10.37 5.30
CA GLY A 350 3.49 -9.53 6.29
C GLY A 350 2.23 -10.12 6.93
N ILE A 351 1.82 -11.35 6.55
CA ILE A 351 0.62 -11.98 7.11
C ILE A 351 0.68 -12.02 8.64
N GLY A 352 -0.35 -11.45 9.27
CA GLY A 352 -0.50 -11.40 10.73
C GLY A 352 0.35 -10.34 11.42
N LEU A 353 1.11 -9.52 10.71
CA LEU A 353 1.90 -8.42 11.28
C LEU A 353 1.13 -7.09 11.29
N ALA A 354 0.24 -6.88 10.34
CA ALA A 354 -0.57 -5.67 10.23
C ALA A 354 -2.02 -5.99 9.83
N ASP A 355 -2.92 -5.03 9.96
CA ASP A 355 -4.32 -5.08 9.55
C ASP A 355 -4.53 -4.56 8.12
N SER A 356 -3.63 -3.72 7.62
CA SER A 356 -3.50 -3.36 6.21
C SER A 356 -2.06 -3.04 5.82
N LEU A 357 -1.72 -3.30 4.56
CA LEU A 357 -0.54 -2.82 3.86
C LEU A 357 -1.05 -2.16 2.58
N SER A 358 -1.26 -0.84 2.64
CA SER A 358 -1.96 -0.08 1.61
C SER A 358 -1.00 0.32 0.51
N PHE A 359 -1.16 -0.29 -0.66
CA PHE A 359 -0.33 0.04 -1.81
C PHE A 359 -0.61 1.48 -2.28
N TRP A 360 0.44 2.25 -2.45
CA TRP A 360 0.41 3.61 -2.97
C TRP A 360 0.89 3.62 -4.42
N ALA A 361 0.00 3.69 -5.46
CA ALA A 361 -1.43 3.87 -5.38
C ALA A 361 -2.14 2.99 -6.43
N PHE A 362 -3.47 3.03 -6.56
CA PHE A 362 -4.16 2.18 -7.54
C PHE A 362 -4.12 2.74 -8.99
N THR A 363 -3.84 4.02 -9.19
CA THR A 363 -3.93 4.71 -10.48
C THR A 363 -2.83 5.74 -10.69
N ASP A 364 -2.41 5.93 -11.95
CA ASP A 364 -1.57 7.06 -12.37
C ASP A 364 -2.40 8.31 -12.75
N VAL A 365 -3.68 8.34 -12.45
CA VAL A 365 -4.41 9.60 -12.30
C VAL A 365 -3.96 10.21 -10.99
N PHE A 366 -2.78 10.82 -11.02
CA PHE A 366 -1.99 11.18 -9.86
C PHE A 366 -1.09 12.37 -10.19
N GLU A 367 -1.16 13.45 -9.43
CA GLU A 367 -0.60 14.74 -9.80
C GLU A 367 0.28 15.41 -8.75
N GLU A 368 0.81 14.70 -7.76
CA GLU A 368 1.67 15.32 -6.73
C GLU A 368 2.90 16.01 -7.34
N THR A 369 3.53 15.33 -8.31
CA THR A 369 4.68 15.87 -9.06
C THR A 369 4.31 16.31 -10.47
N GLY A 370 3.02 16.63 -10.70
CA GLY A 370 2.45 16.89 -12.01
C GLY A 370 2.16 15.62 -12.81
N ALA A 371 1.63 15.77 -14.01
CA ALA A 371 1.41 14.66 -14.93
C ALA A 371 2.73 14.01 -15.37
N GLY A 372 2.71 12.71 -15.67
CA GLY A 372 3.88 12.04 -16.23
C GLY A 372 4.16 12.44 -17.67
N ASP A 373 5.45 12.51 -18.04
CA ASP A 373 5.91 12.90 -19.38
C ASP A 373 5.80 11.74 -20.39
N SER A 374 5.50 10.53 -19.94
CA SER A 374 5.36 9.30 -20.75
C SER A 374 4.21 8.46 -20.23
N ILE A 375 3.65 7.60 -21.07
CA ILE A 375 2.62 6.63 -20.62
C ILE A 375 3.18 5.58 -19.65
N PHE A 376 4.50 5.35 -19.68
CA PHE A 376 5.25 4.53 -18.73
C PHE A 376 6.34 5.40 -18.08
N HIS A 377 5.94 6.23 -17.15
CA HIS A 377 6.81 7.20 -16.47
C HIS A 377 7.24 6.77 -15.06
N GLY A 378 6.95 5.53 -14.67
CA GLY A 378 7.24 5.04 -13.32
C GLY A 378 6.27 5.56 -12.25
N GLY A 379 5.05 5.89 -12.63
CA GLY A 379 3.98 6.25 -11.68
C GLY A 379 3.62 5.11 -10.74
N PHE A 380 3.06 5.42 -9.59
CA PHE A 380 2.70 4.42 -8.57
C PHE A 380 1.57 3.47 -8.96
N GLY A 381 0.74 3.86 -9.94
CA GLY A 381 -0.54 3.21 -10.22
C GLY A 381 -0.43 1.72 -10.57
N LEU A 382 -1.38 0.93 -10.09
CA LEU A 382 -1.65 -0.41 -10.64
C LEU A 382 -2.10 -0.31 -12.11
N ILE A 383 -2.70 0.82 -12.47
CA ILE A 383 -3.19 1.15 -13.82
C ILE A 383 -2.61 2.51 -14.21
N ASN A 384 -2.01 2.61 -15.40
CA ASN A 384 -1.49 3.87 -15.88
C ASN A 384 -2.61 4.85 -16.31
N TYR A 385 -2.25 6.10 -16.64
CA TYR A 385 -3.22 7.13 -16.99
C TYR A 385 -4.11 6.73 -18.18
N GLN A 386 -3.59 5.99 -19.15
CA GLN A 386 -4.29 5.51 -20.34
C GLN A 386 -5.23 4.32 -20.08
N GLY A 387 -5.21 3.74 -18.88
CA GLY A 387 -5.98 2.56 -18.53
C GLY A 387 -5.28 1.22 -18.81
N ILE A 388 -3.97 1.25 -19.05
CA ILE A 388 -3.15 0.05 -19.24
C ILE A 388 -2.79 -0.49 -17.86
N VAL A 389 -3.17 -1.73 -17.55
CA VAL A 389 -2.80 -2.40 -16.31
C VAL A 389 -1.31 -2.72 -16.30
N LYS A 390 -0.69 -2.59 -15.12
CA LYS A 390 0.72 -2.91 -14.90
C LYS A 390 0.88 -4.31 -14.29
N PRO A 391 2.08 -4.88 -14.24
CA PRO A 391 2.33 -6.15 -13.55
C PRO A 391 1.83 -6.20 -12.10
N SER A 392 1.95 -5.09 -11.37
CA SER A 392 1.43 -4.91 -10.01
C SER A 392 -0.09 -5.13 -9.89
N PHE A 393 -0.88 -4.76 -10.90
CA PHE A 393 -2.32 -5.04 -10.95
C PHE A 393 -2.60 -6.54 -10.94
N HIS A 394 -1.87 -7.30 -11.76
CA HIS A 394 -2.01 -8.76 -11.82
C HIS A 394 -1.58 -9.42 -10.50
N ALA A 395 -0.53 -8.92 -9.85
CA ALA A 395 -0.12 -9.40 -8.53
C ALA A 395 -1.27 -9.29 -7.52
N TYR A 396 -1.90 -8.11 -7.40
CA TYR A 396 -3.04 -7.94 -6.49
C TYR A 396 -4.26 -8.75 -6.91
N ARG A 397 -4.54 -8.86 -8.21
CA ARG A 397 -5.63 -9.69 -8.73
C ARG A 397 -5.42 -11.16 -8.40
N MET A 398 -4.21 -11.67 -8.50
CA MET A 398 -3.86 -13.05 -8.15
C MET A 398 -3.90 -13.26 -6.61
N LEU A 399 -3.34 -12.32 -5.83
CA LEU A 399 -3.46 -12.33 -4.36
C LEU A 399 -4.92 -12.32 -3.90
N SER A 400 -5.80 -11.58 -4.58
CA SER A 400 -7.22 -11.47 -4.22
C SER A 400 -8.00 -12.78 -4.39
N ARG A 401 -7.47 -13.71 -5.18
CA ARG A 401 -8.07 -15.03 -5.41
C ARG A 401 -7.68 -16.07 -4.36
N LEU A 402 -6.65 -15.81 -3.56
CA LEU A 402 -6.25 -16.70 -2.47
C LEU A 402 -7.38 -16.88 -1.44
N GLY A 403 -7.38 -18.03 -0.79
CA GLY A 403 -8.31 -18.35 0.29
C GLY A 403 -7.83 -17.79 1.63
N ASP A 404 -8.56 -18.16 2.70
CA ASP A 404 -8.27 -17.73 4.08
C ASP A 404 -7.72 -18.88 4.95
N THR A 405 -7.45 -20.02 4.34
CA THR A 405 -6.92 -21.21 5.01
C THR A 405 -5.63 -21.64 4.32
N LEU A 406 -4.50 -21.41 4.99
CA LEU A 406 -3.18 -21.78 4.54
C LEU A 406 -2.95 -23.29 4.73
N LEU A 407 -2.48 -23.97 3.67
CA LEU A 407 -2.09 -25.37 3.68
C LEU A 407 -0.58 -25.57 3.64
N TYR A 408 0.10 -24.73 2.88
CA TYR A 408 1.56 -24.79 2.72
C TYR A 408 2.12 -23.43 2.30
N ARG A 409 3.31 -23.09 2.80
CA ARG A 409 4.12 -21.97 2.28
C ARG A 409 5.61 -22.28 2.37
N ASP A 410 6.33 -21.78 1.39
CA ASP A 410 7.80 -21.64 1.42
C ASP A 410 8.20 -20.32 0.71
N GLU A 411 9.45 -20.19 0.34
CA GLU A 411 9.98 -18.97 -0.30
C GLU A 411 9.45 -18.73 -1.73
N HIS A 412 8.83 -19.76 -2.37
CA HIS A 412 8.36 -19.70 -3.75
C HIS A 412 6.89 -20.11 -3.93
N ALA A 413 6.26 -20.65 -2.89
CA ALA A 413 4.95 -21.26 -3.01
C ALA A 413 4.04 -20.92 -1.82
N PHE A 414 2.77 -20.64 -2.11
CA PHE A 414 1.75 -20.35 -1.13
C PHE A 414 0.43 -21.03 -1.52
N PHE A 415 0.06 -22.11 -0.84
CA PHE A 415 -1.13 -22.92 -1.13
C PHE A 415 -2.22 -22.71 -0.09
N THR A 416 -3.40 -22.37 -0.54
CA THR A 416 -4.56 -22.09 0.32
C THR A 416 -5.81 -22.83 -0.14
N LYS A 417 -6.81 -22.84 0.75
CA LYS A 417 -8.20 -23.18 0.39
C LYS A 417 -9.07 -21.92 0.38
N LYS A 418 -9.88 -21.82 -0.68
CA LYS A 418 -10.98 -20.85 -0.77
C LYS A 418 -12.28 -21.61 -0.94
N GLU A 419 -13.15 -21.57 0.06
CA GLU A 419 -14.42 -22.32 0.05
C GLU A 419 -14.23 -23.83 -0.24
N GLY A 420 -13.15 -24.40 0.28
CA GLY A 420 -12.81 -25.81 0.08
C GLY A 420 -12.01 -26.12 -1.19
N LYS A 421 -11.92 -25.18 -2.15
CA LYS A 421 -11.20 -25.33 -3.43
C LYS A 421 -9.76 -24.83 -3.35
N LEU A 422 -8.92 -25.36 -4.24
CA LEU A 422 -7.52 -24.92 -4.42
C LEU A 422 -7.44 -23.47 -4.88
N ALA A 423 -6.62 -22.68 -4.18
CA ALA A 423 -6.15 -21.38 -4.63
C ALA A 423 -4.70 -21.20 -4.18
N ALA A 424 -3.77 -21.08 -5.11
CA ALA A 424 -2.35 -20.99 -4.78
C ALA A 424 -1.62 -19.97 -5.65
N LEU A 425 -0.48 -19.50 -5.14
CA LEU A 425 0.49 -18.70 -5.89
C LEU A 425 1.86 -19.36 -5.82
N LEU A 426 2.55 -19.35 -6.97
CA LEU A 426 3.99 -19.52 -7.04
C LEU A 426 4.58 -18.20 -7.49
N TYR A 427 5.72 -17.83 -6.93
CA TYR A 427 6.41 -16.59 -7.29
C TYR A 427 7.92 -16.75 -7.10
N HIS A 428 8.69 -15.96 -7.84
CA HIS A 428 10.12 -15.96 -7.67
C HIS A 428 10.67 -14.53 -7.61
N TYR A 429 11.08 -14.13 -6.40
CA TYR A 429 11.86 -12.92 -6.16
C TYR A 429 13.30 -13.35 -5.91
N PRO A 430 14.27 -13.03 -6.83
CA PRO A 430 15.67 -13.43 -6.66
C PRO A 430 16.30 -12.72 -5.45
N LEU A 431 16.57 -13.45 -4.36
CA LEU A 431 17.15 -12.87 -3.12
C LEU A 431 18.60 -12.37 -3.32
N SER A 432 19.32 -12.85 -4.34
CA SER A 432 20.63 -12.33 -4.72
C SER A 432 20.54 -10.92 -5.32
N SER A 433 19.35 -10.51 -5.75
CA SER A 433 19.05 -9.16 -6.13
C SER A 433 18.90 -8.35 -4.82
N THR A 434 19.94 -7.66 -4.41
CA THR A 434 19.83 -6.55 -3.46
C THR A 434 19.12 -5.40 -4.17
N VAL A 435 17.93 -5.68 -4.72
CA VAL A 435 17.26 -4.74 -5.58
C VAL A 435 16.96 -3.51 -4.78
N SER A 436 17.84 -2.60 -4.91
CA SER A 436 17.47 -1.25 -4.71
C SER A 436 16.53 -0.86 -5.84
N MET A 437 15.24 -0.91 -5.60
CA MET A 437 14.30 -0.17 -6.40
C MET A 437 14.80 1.28 -6.41
N SER A 438 15.25 1.76 -7.53
CA SER A 438 15.88 3.07 -7.60
C SER A 438 14.80 4.15 -7.50
N PRO A 439 14.92 5.16 -6.63
CA PRO A 439 14.04 6.32 -6.70
C PRO A 439 14.28 7.19 -7.94
N TYR A 440 15.17 6.78 -8.85
CA TYR A 440 15.51 7.50 -10.06
C TYR A 440 14.99 6.79 -11.32
N PRO A 441 14.58 7.53 -12.35
CA PRO A 441 14.05 6.99 -13.59
C PRO A 441 15.16 6.38 -14.45
N ASP A 442 15.69 5.22 -14.07
CA ASP A 442 16.74 4.50 -14.79
C ASP A 442 16.24 3.14 -15.32
N ARG A 443 15.69 3.17 -16.54
CA ARG A 443 15.22 1.96 -17.22
C ARG A 443 16.32 0.95 -17.48
N SER A 444 17.57 1.41 -17.70
CA SER A 444 18.70 0.51 -17.99
C SER A 444 19.00 -0.37 -16.79
N ARG A 445 18.87 0.17 -15.59
CA ARG A 445 19.02 -0.56 -14.34
C ARG A 445 17.89 -1.56 -14.12
N ALA A 446 16.63 -1.13 -14.28
CA ALA A 446 15.49 -2.01 -14.16
C ALA A 446 15.58 -3.19 -15.14
N GLN A 447 15.98 -2.92 -16.40
CA GLN A 447 16.22 -3.96 -17.40
C GLN A 447 17.34 -4.93 -17.02
N LYS A 448 18.44 -4.42 -16.46
CA LYS A 448 19.55 -5.26 -16.00
C LYS A 448 19.13 -6.17 -14.85
N GLU A 449 18.31 -5.70 -13.96
CA GLU A 449 17.81 -6.49 -12.83
C GLU A 449 16.84 -7.59 -13.28
N LEU A 450 16.07 -7.40 -14.34
CA LEU A 450 15.28 -8.48 -14.94
C LEU A 450 16.13 -9.72 -15.30
N GLU A 451 17.39 -9.53 -15.66
CA GLU A 451 18.29 -10.61 -16.08
C GLU A 451 18.93 -11.34 -14.87
N THR A 452 18.63 -10.92 -13.64
CA THR A 452 19.19 -11.54 -12.43
C THR A 452 18.42 -12.79 -12.00
N GLY A 453 19.14 -13.76 -11.42
CA GLY A 453 18.57 -15.00 -10.89
C GLY A 453 18.41 -16.10 -11.94
N GLU A 454 18.17 -17.30 -11.44
CA GLU A 454 17.92 -18.52 -12.26
C GLU A 454 16.51 -19.01 -11.97
N ALA A 455 15.90 -19.71 -12.94
CA ALA A 455 14.58 -20.30 -12.74
C ALA A 455 14.61 -21.38 -11.66
N VAL A 456 13.58 -21.41 -10.82
CA VAL A 456 13.38 -22.46 -9.83
C VAL A 456 12.30 -23.43 -10.29
N THR A 457 12.48 -24.71 -10.00
CA THR A 457 11.46 -25.73 -10.28
C THR A 457 10.67 -26.03 -9.02
N VAL A 458 9.36 -25.79 -9.07
CA VAL A 458 8.43 -26.17 -8.01
C VAL A 458 7.71 -27.45 -8.44
N SER A 459 7.94 -28.54 -7.68
CA SER A 459 7.30 -29.83 -7.92
C SER A 459 6.35 -30.14 -6.76
N CYS A 460 5.07 -30.40 -7.04
CA CYS A 460 4.11 -30.70 -6.01
C CYS A 460 3.13 -31.82 -6.42
N THR A 461 2.67 -32.59 -5.43
CA THR A 461 1.56 -33.52 -5.53
C THR A 461 0.45 -33.04 -4.61
N LEU A 462 -0.71 -32.72 -5.21
CA LEU A 462 -1.93 -32.27 -4.53
C LEU A 462 -2.90 -33.45 -4.45
N THR A 463 -3.43 -33.71 -3.28
CA THR A 463 -4.42 -34.79 -3.05
C THR A 463 -5.67 -34.23 -2.38
N GLY A 464 -6.81 -34.94 -2.51
CA GLY A 464 -8.06 -34.50 -1.90
C GLY A 464 -8.72 -33.33 -2.60
N LEU A 465 -8.36 -33.06 -3.86
CA LEU A 465 -9.07 -32.14 -4.74
C LEU A 465 -10.41 -32.74 -5.16
N THR A 466 -11.29 -31.93 -5.74
CA THR A 466 -12.50 -32.44 -6.39
C THR A 466 -12.09 -33.43 -7.51
N PRO A 467 -12.63 -34.65 -7.55
CA PRO A 467 -12.34 -35.61 -8.61
C PRO A 467 -12.58 -35.00 -10.00
N SER A 468 -11.60 -35.13 -10.88
CA SER A 468 -11.64 -34.59 -12.25
C SER A 468 -11.82 -33.06 -12.32
N ALA A 469 -11.47 -32.33 -11.26
CA ALA A 469 -11.54 -30.87 -11.24
C ALA A 469 -10.64 -30.25 -12.33
N GLU A 470 -11.13 -29.21 -12.95
CA GLU A 470 -10.34 -28.36 -13.84
C GLU A 470 -9.55 -27.34 -13.01
N ILE A 471 -8.25 -27.28 -13.23
CA ILE A 471 -7.32 -26.39 -12.53
C ILE A 471 -6.75 -25.41 -13.54
N LEU A 472 -7.10 -24.14 -13.38
CA LEU A 472 -6.51 -23.04 -14.14
C LEU A 472 -5.11 -22.74 -13.60
N ILE A 473 -4.13 -22.73 -14.49
CA ILE A 473 -2.79 -22.18 -14.25
C ILE A 473 -2.68 -20.89 -15.04
N GLU A 474 -2.46 -19.78 -14.35
CA GLU A 474 -2.38 -18.44 -14.92
C GLU A 474 -1.02 -17.83 -14.62
N THR A 475 -0.27 -17.43 -15.65
CA THR A 475 1.11 -16.93 -15.52
C THR A 475 1.20 -15.47 -15.95
N LEU A 476 1.83 -14.66 -15.09
CA LEU A 476 2.36 -13.34 -15.40
C LEU A 476 3.87 -13.49 -15.60
N ASP A 477 4.36 -13.11 -16.77
CA ASP A 477 5.77 -13.26 -17.13
C ASP A 477 6.23 -12.16 -18.12
N ARG A 478 7.42 -12.34 -18.71
CA ARG A 478 8.01 -11.35 -19.64
C ARG A 478 7.23 -11.16 -20.94
N GLU A 479 6.42 -12.13 -21.34
CA GLU A 479 5.68 -12.16 -22.59
C GLU A 479 4.19 -11.88 -22.38
N HIS A 480 3.67 -12.12 -21.16
CA HIS A 480 2.23 -12.11 -20.90
C HIS A 480 1.86 -11.25 -19.70
N GLY A 481 0.88 -10.34 -19.88
CA GLY A 481 0.37 -9.47 -18.83
C GLY A 481 1.24 -8.23 -18.56
N TRP A 482 2.16 -7.88 -19.48
CA TRP A 482 3.09 -6.77 -19.35
C TRP A 482 3.28 -6.01 -20.67
N ALA A 483 2.75 -4.79 -20.76
CA ALA A 483 2.68 -4.04 -22.02
C ALA A 483 3.93 -3.20 -22.33
N LEU A 484 4.82 -2.92 -21.37
CA LEU A 484 6.00 -2.08 -21.59
C LEU A 484 6.91 -2.59 -22.74
N PRO A 485 7.24 -3.90 -22.85
CA PRO A 485 8.04 -4.39 -23.96
C PRO A 485 7.37 -4.14 -25.31
N LEU A 486 6.06 -4.40 -25.42
CA LEU A 486 5.31 -4.13 -26.66
C LEU A 486 5.34 -2.64 -27.04
N TRP A 487 5.20 -1.73 -26.06
CA TRP A 487 5.28 -0.30 -26.31
C TRP A 487 6.66 0.11 -26.83
N LEU A 488 7.75 -0.45 -26.26
CA LEU A 488 9.12 -0.24 -26.72
C LEU A 488 9.31 -0.75 -28.17
N ASP A 489 8.78 -1.95 -28.47
CA ASP A 489 8.84 -2.55 -29.83
C ASP A 489 8.07 -1.73 -30.87
N MET A 490 7.01 -1.02 -30.46
CA MET A 490 6.27 -0.09 -31.30
C MET A 490 7.02 1.24 -31.53
N GLY A 491 8.23 1.40 -30.97
CA GLY A 491 9.00 2.65 -31.08
C GLY A 491 8.68 3.68 -30.01
N ALA A 492 8.07 3.25 -28.90
CA ALA A 492 7.71 4.08 -27.74
C ALA A 492 6.88 5.33 -28.13
N PRO A 493 5.70 5.16 -28.78
CA PRO A 493 4.90 6.29 -29.24
C PRO A 493 4.41 7.17 -28.08
N GLU A 494 4.64 8.50 -28.20
CA GLU A 494 4.20 9.50 -27.20
C GLU A 494 3.60 10.74 -27.89
N PRO A 495 2.31 11.01 -27.73
CA PRO A 495 1.31 10.10 -27.16
C PRO A 495 0.97 8.97 -28.17
N PRO A 496 0.58 7.78 -27.70
CA PRO A 496 0.09 6.73 -28.56
C PRO A 496 -1.28 7.10 -29.19
N THR A 497 -1.54 6.58 -30.37
CA THR A 497 -2.87 6.65 -30.98
C THR A 497 -3.88 5.82 -30.19
N ARG A 498 -5.18 5.99 -30.48
CA ARG A 498 -6.24 5.17 -29.88
C ARG A 498 -6.09 3.68 -30.19
N GLU A 499 -5.65 3.35 -31.40
CA GLU A 499 -5.42 1.97 -31.84
C GLU A 499 -4.23 1.35 -31.10
N GLU A 500 -3.11 2.08 -30.99
CA GLU A 500 -1.94 1.66 -30.22
C GLU A 500 -2.29 1.48 -28.75
N THR A 501 -3.04 2.43 -28.15
CA THR A 501 -3.51 2.30 -26.77
C THR A 501 -4.38 1.06 -26.58
N ALA A 502 -5.32 0.79 -27.47
CA ALA A 502 -6.19 -0.39 -27.40
C ALA A 502 -5.38 -1.69 -27.48
N ARG A 503 -4.38 -1.75 -28.37
CA ARG A 503 -3.46 -2.89 -28.50
C ARG A 503 -2.63 -3.12 -27.23
N LEU A 504 -2.15 -2.04 -26.61
CA LEU A 504 -1.40 -2.11 -25.33
C LEU A 504 -2.31 -2.60 -24.19
N ILE A 505 -3.56 -2.12 -24.11
CA ILE A 505 -4.54 -2.58 -23.12
C ILE A 505 -4.85 -4.07 -23.30
N GLU A 506 -5.07 -4.53 -24.51
CA GLU A 506 -5.31 -5.94 -24.82
C GLU A 506 -4.13 -6.80 -24.37
N HIS A 507 -2.91 -6.43 -24.75
CA HIS A 507 -1.69 -7.15 -24.40
C HIS A 507 -1.44 -7.15 -22.89
N ALA A 508 -1.64 -6.02 -22.20
CA ALA A 508 -1.49 -5.92 -20.75
C ALA A 508 -2.45 -6.84 -19.99
N ASN A 509 -3.65 -7.12 -20.53
CA ASN A 509 -4.62 -8.00 -19.89
C ASN A 509 -4.42 -9.50 -20.27
N ALA A 510 -3.56 -9.80 -21.22
CA ALA A 510 -3.34 -11.15 -21.72
C ALA A 510 -2.28 -11.91 -20.92
N THR A 511 -2.64 -12.43 -19.75
CA THR A 511 -1.81 -13.41 -19.01
C THR A 511 -1.87 -14.77 -19.73
N ASP A 512 -0.78 -15.59 -19.62
CA ASP A 512 -0.83 -16.96 -20.13
C ASP A 512 -1.78 -17.81 -19.26
N ARG A 513 -2.69 -18.55 -19.92
CA ARG A 513 -3.70 -19.36 -19.23
C ARG A 513 -3.81 -20.75 -19.83
N ARG A 514 -3.61 -21.76 -18.99
CA ARG A 514 -3.81 -23.16 -19.37
C ARG A 514 -4.60 -23.90 -18.29
N THR A 515 -5.34 -24.93 -18.70
CA THR A 515 -6.09 -25.80 -17.80
C THR A 515 -5.45 -27.18 -17.76
N VAL A 516 -5.35 -27.74 -16.56
CA VAL A 516 -4.99 -29.14 -16.31
C VAL A 516 -6.07 -29.79 -15.47
N THR A 517 -6.19 -31.11 -15.51
CA THR A 517 -7.29 -31.84 -14.83
C THR A 517 -6.72 -32.75 -13.75
N ALA A 518 -7.30 -32.72 -12.54
CA ALA A 518 -7.03 -33.71 -11.51
C ALA A 518 -7.57 -35.09 -11.95
N ASP A 519 -6.95 -36.16 -11.47
CA ASP A 519 -7.42 -37.51 -11.77
C ASP A 519 -8.79 -37.83 -11.10
N ALA A 520 -9.31 -39.03 -11.39
CA ALA A 520 -10.59 -39.50 -10.83
C ALA A 520 -10.55 -39.70 -9.31
N GLN A 521 -9.39 -39.68 -8.69
CA GLN A 521 -9.14 -39.76 -7.24
C GLN A 521 -8.95 -38.40 -6.60
N GLY A 522 -8.98 -37.31 -7.38
CA GLY A 522 -8.71 -35.94 -6.92
C GLY A 522 -7.23 -35.71 -6.64
N THR A 523 -6.35 -36.33 -7.41
CA THR A 523 -4.89 -36.13 -7.34
C THR A 523 -4.39 -35.37 -8.54
N LEU A 524 -3.44 -34.44 -8.33
CA LEU A 524 -2.76 -33.70 -9.38
C LEU A 524 -1.29 -33.57 -9.05
N SER A 525 -0.42 -33.98 -9.96
CA SER A 525 1.03 -33.74 -9.88
C SER A 525 1.41 -32.63 -10.85
N LEU A 526 2.10 -31.63 -10.34
CA LEU A 526 2.57 -30.47 -11.11
C LEU A 526 4.09 -30.33 -10.99
N GLN A 527 4.72 -30.00 -12.10
CA GLN A 527 6.09 -29.53 -12.14
C GLN A 527 6.12 -28.23 -12.95
N LEU A 528 6.43 -27.12 -12.29
CA LEU A 528 6.38 -25.79 -12.87
C LEU A 528 7.73 -25.11 -12.72
N SER A 529 8.24 -24.56 -13.82
CA SER A 529 9.40 -23.68 -13.80
C SER A 529 8.93 -22.26 -13.52
N VAL A 530 9.43 -21.66 -12.45
CA VAL A 530 9.14 -20.28 -12.06
C VAL A 530 10.40 -19.46 -12.34
N CYS A 531 10.37 -18.73 -13.46
CA CYS A 531 11.47 -17.83 -13.80
C CYS A 531 11.55 -16.64 -12.83
N PRO A 532 12.71 -15.98 -12.73
CA PRO A 532 12.82 -14.74 -11.96
C PRO A 532 11.71 -13.76 -12.30
N TRP A 533 11.12 -13.17 -11.26
CA TRP A 533 10.04 -12.15 -11.30
C TRP A 533 8.66 -12.66 -11.75
N ASN A 534 8.52 -13.92 -12.16
CA ASN A 534 7.23 -14.48 -12.53
C ASN A 534 6.31 -14.66 -11.31
N VAL A 535 5.01 -14.53 -11.58
CA VAL A 535 3.94 -14.89 -10.64
C VAL A 535 2.97 -15.84 -11.34
N ILE A 536 2.70 -16.99 -10.74
CA ILE A 536 1.82 -18.02 -11.28
C ILE A 536 0.69 -18.30 -10.28
N GLY A 537 -0.55 -18.08 -10.72
CA GLY A 537 -1.75 -18.45 -9.99
C GLY A 537 -2.23 -19.85 -10.38
N ILE A 538 -2.67 -20.64 -9.40
CA ILE A 538 -3.20 -22.00 -9.58
C ILE A 538 -4.55 -22.09 -8.88
N TYR A 539 -5.63 -22.32 -9.64
CA TYR A 539 -6.98 -22.21 -9.12
C TYR A 539 -7.88 -23.34 -9.59
N GLU A 540 -8.55 -24.01 -8.67
CA GLU A 540 -9.65 -24.93 -8.98
C GLU A 540 -10.88 -24.14 -9.47
N GLN A 541 -11.42 -24.50 -10.64
CA GLN A 541 -12.52 -23.81 -11.31
C GLN A 541 -13.89 -24.15 -10.69
#